data_7084d3c667aa0d179a784971a57f7e7c
#
_entry.id   7084d3c667aa0d179a784971a57f7e7c
#
_cell.length_a   1.000
_cell.length_b   1.000
_cell.length_c   1.000
_cell.angle_alpha   90.00
_cell.angle_beta   90.00
_cell.angle_gamma   90.00
#
_symmetry.space_group_name_H-M   'P 1'
#
loop_
_entity.id
_entity.type
_entity.pdbx_description
1 polymer ?
#
loop_
_entity_poly.entity_id
_entity_poly.type
_entity_poly.pdbx_seq_one_letter_code
_entity_poly.pdbx_strand_id
1 'polypeptide(L)'
;MNKGITQDELYRIVAPRRTLARRKEQGTTLSAEESDRALRLDRIIAQANRVFGSPEKARRWLRKPCRALNGAIPMDLLVSETGAHLVEEELHAIDFGVYS
;
A
#
# COMPACT_ATOMS: atom_id res chain seq x y z
N MET A 1 12.30 7.63 1.24
CA MET A 1 10.90 7.43 0.98
C MET A 1 10.10 7.48 2.26
N ASN A 2 9.28 8.48 2.40
CA ASN A 2 8.72 8.76 3.68
C ASN A 2 7.23 9.00 3.68
N LYS A 3 6.50 8.07 3.13
CA LYS A 3 5.05 8.16 3.12
C LYS A 3 4.43 7.35 4.25
N GLY A 4 5.18 7.18 5.34
CA GLY A 4 4.71 6.40 6.47
C GLY A 4 4.78 4.90 6.26
N ILE A 5 5.58 4.46 5.28
CA ILE A 5 5.78 3.04 5.01
C ILE A 5 6.97 2.56 5.83
N THR A 6 6.80 1.45 6.54
CA THR A 6 7.91 0.84 7.27
C THR A 6 8.77 0.02 6.32
N GLN A 7 10.01 -0.27 6.72
CA GLN A 7 10.88 -1.13 5.93
C GLN A 7 10.30 -2.53 5.81
N ASP A 8 9.70 -3.05 6.87
CA ASP A 8 9.08 -4.37 6.83
C ASP A 8 7.94 -4.43 5.80
N GLU A 9 7.15 -3.38 5.73
CA GLU A 9 6.07 -3.29 4.73
C GLU A 9 6.65 -3.25 3.32
N LEU A 10 7.71 -2.48 3.13
CA LEU A 10 8.39 -2.39 1.84
C LEU A 10 8.91 -3.75 1.40
N TYR A 11 9.57 -4.47 2.31
CA TYR A 11 10.14 -5.79 2.01
C TYR A 11 9.06 -6.82 1.71
N ARG A 12 7.90 -6.71 2.35
CA ARG A 12 6.81 -7.64 2.15
C ARG A 12 6.04 -7.37 0.87
N ILE A 13 5.84 -6.10 0.54
CA ILE A 13 4.98 -5.69 -0.57
C ILE A 13 5.74 -5.52 -1.88
N VAL A 14 6.90 -4.89 -1.86
CA VAL A 14 7.64 -4.58 -3.08
C VAL A 14 8.63 -5.68 -3.44
N ALA A 15 9.58 -5.96 -2.56
CA ALA A 15 10.59 -7.00 -2.80
C ALA A 15 11.29 -7.33 -1.49
N PRO A 16 11.78 -8.58 -1.33
CA PRO A 16 12.51 -8.96 -0.12
C PRO A 16 13.73 -8.08 0.12
N ARG A 17 14.08 -7.95 1.39
CA ARG A 17 15.22 -7.14 1.80
C ARG A 17 16.49 -7.50 1.02
N ARG A 18 16.76 -8.79 0.85
CA ARG A 18 17.95 -9.27 0.15
C ARG A 18 17.99 -8.76 -1.29
N THR A 19 16.85 -8.79 -1.96
CA THR A 19 16.74 -8.33 -3.34
C THR A 19 17.00 -6.83 -3.44
N LEU A 20 16.39 -6.04 -2.56
CA LEU A 20 16.57 -4.59 -2.59
C LEU A 20 18.01 -4.19 -2.25
N ALA A 21 18.62 -4.87 -1.27
CA ALA A 21 20.01 -4.62 -0.92
C ALA A 21 20.95 -4.94 -2.09
N ARG A 22 20.72 -6.06 -2.77
CA ARG A 22 21.55 -6.46 -3.91
C ARG A 22 21.45 -5.46 -5.05
N ARG A 23 20.24 -4.97 -5.34
CA ARG A 23 20.06 -3.98 -6.40
C ARG A 23 20.77 -2.67 -6.08
N LYS A 24 20.72 -2.25 -4.82
CA LYS A 24 21.42 -1.06 -4.39
C LYS A 24 22.93 -1.20 -4.54
N GLU A 25 23.48 -2.34 -4.14
CA GLU A 25 24.92 -2.62 -4.27
C GLU A 25 25.37 -2.63 -5.72
N GLN A 26 24.56 -3.21 -6.59
CA GLN A 26 24.90 -3.36 -8.01
C GLN A 26 24.57 -2.11 -8.82
N GLY A 27 23.94 -1.13 -8.20
CA GLY A 27 23.51 0.08 -8.90
C GLY A 27 22.44 -0.20 -9.95
N THR A 28 21.72 -1.31 -9.83
CA THR A 28 20.65 -1.65 -10.76
C THR A 28 19.32 -1.12 -10.30
N THR A 29 18.41 -0.94 -11.23
CA THR A 29 17.05 -0.49 -10.93
C THR A 29 16.17 -1.68 -10.54
N LEU A 30 14.99 -1.39 -10.03
CA LEU A 30 13.99 -2.42 -9.74
C LEU A 30 13.56 -3.09 -11.05
N SER A 31 13.18 -4.37 -10.96
CA SER A 31 12.58 -5.04 -12.11
C SER A 31 11.22 -4.39 -12.42
N ALA A 32 10.66 -4.71 -13.59
CA ALA A 32 9.35 -4.18 -13.99
C ALA A 32 8.29 -4.56 -12.96
N GLU A 33 8.31 -5.80 -12.48
CA GLU A 33 7.34 -6.27 -11.49
C GLU A 33 7.51 -5.56 -10.15
N GLU A 34 8.75 -5.36 -9.71
CA GLU A 34 9.03 -4.65 -8.48
C GLU A 34 8.60 -3.20 -8.58
N SER A 35 8.86 -2.58 -9.72
CA SER A 35 8.43 -1.19 -9.97
C SER A 35 6.91 -1.08 -9.94
N ASP A 36 6.20 -2.03 -10.53
CA ASP A 36 4.74 -2.05 -10.52
C ASP A 36 4.21 -2.14 -9.10
N ARG A 37 4.83 -2.96 -8.26
CA ARG A 37 4.42 -3.09 -6.87
C ARG A 37 4.66 -1.81 -6.09
N ALA A 38 5.80 -1.17 -6.32
CA ALA A 38 6.13 0.09 -5.66
C ALA A 38 5.17 1.20 -6.09
N LEU A 39 4.86 1.29 -7.37
CA LEU A 39 3.92 2.28 -7.89
C LEU A 39 2.51 2.04 -7.37
N ARG A 40 2.10 0.78 -7.28
CA ARG A 40 0.80 0.41 -6.73
C ARG A 40 0.68 0.84 -5.28
N LEU A 41 1.70 0.54 -4.47
CA LEU A 41 1.72 0.95 -3.08
C LEU A 41 1.62 2.46 -2.94
N ASP A 42 2.40 3.18 -3.73
CA ASP A 42 2.40 4.64 -3.73
C ASP A 42 1.04 5.20 -4.11
N ARG A 43 0.41 4.63 -5.13
CA ARG A 43 -0.91 5.05 -5.61
C ARG A 43 -1.97 4.88 -4.52
N ILE A 44 -1.96 3.74 -3.85
CA ILE A 44 -2.95 3.45 -2.79
C ILE A 44 -2.76 4.41 -1.61
N ILE A 45 -1.52 4.66 -1.21
CA ILE A 45 -1.24 5.58 -0.11
C ILE A 45 -1.69 7.00 -0.47
N ALA A 46 -1.41 7.44 -1.68
CA ALA A 46 -1.83 8.76 -2.14
C ALA A 46 -3.36 8.87 -2.15
N GLN A 47 -4.05 7.82 -2.59
CA GLN A 47 -5.51 7.80 -2.57
C GLN A 47 -6.05 7.86 -1.14
N ALA A 48 -5.48 7.08 -0.23
CA ALA A 48 -5.91 7.09 1.17
C ALA A 48 -5.69 8.46 1.80
N ASN A 49 -4.55 9.09 1.53
CA ASN A 49 -4.27 10.43 2.04
C ASN A 49 -5.32 11.43 1.57
N ARG A 50 -5.73 11.33 0.32
CA ARG A 50 -6.73 12.21 -0.26
C ARG A 50 -8.11 11.96 0.36
N VAL A 51 -8.47 10.69 0.49
CA VAL A 51 -9.80 10.30 1.01
C VAL A 51 -9.98 10.74 2.46
N PHE A 52 -8.97 10.53 3.29
CA PHE A 52 -9.06 10.87 4.70
C PHE A 52 -8.65 12.31 5.00
N GLY A 53 -8.04 12.99 4.03
CA GLY A 53 -7.59 14.36 4.21
C GLY A 53 -6.44 14.51 5.19
N SER A 54 -5.78 13.42 5.56
CA SER A 54 -4.73 13.43 6.57
C SER A 54 -3.86 12.17 6.41
N PRO A 55 -2.54 12.34 6.22
CA PRO A 55 -1.64 11.17 6.17
C PRO A 55 -1.70 10.32 7.43
N GLU A 56 -1.91 10.96 8.57
CA GLU A 56 -1.98 10.24 9.84
C GLU A 56 -3.22 9.35 9.92
N LYS A 57 -4.37 9.86 9.53
CA LYS A 57 -5.60 9.07 9.50
C LYS A 57 -5.50 7.94 8.48
N ALA A 58 -4.91 8.22 7.32
CA ALA A 58 -4.71 7.22 6.28
C ALA A 58 -3.82 6.08 6.78
N ARG A 59 -2.71 6.42 7.46
CA ARG A 59 -1.81 5.41 8.02
C ARG A 59 -2.53 4.51 9.02
N ARG A 60 -3.37 5.08 9.86
CA ARG A 60 -4.12 4.30 10.84
C ARG A 60 -5.11 3.35 10.17
N TRP A 61 -5.84 3.86 9.18
CA TRP A 61 -6.81 3.03 8.47
C TRP A 61 -6.14 1.87 7.74
N LEU A 62 -5.01 2.15 7.09
CA LEU A 62 -4.29 1.12 6.31
C LEU A 62 -3.76 -0.02 7.20
N ARG A 63 -3.60 0.20 8.49
CA ARG A 63 -2.98 -0.78 9.39
C ARG A 63 -3.94 -1.43 10.39
N LYS A 64 -5.24 -1.14 10.27
CA LYS A 64 -6.24 -1.73 11.14
C LYS A 64 -7.12 -2.71 10.37
N PRO A 65 -7.60 -3.78 11.04
CA PRO A 65 -8.57 -4.66 10.39
C PRO A 65 -9.78 -3.86 9.91
N CYS A 66 -10.19 -4.11 8.70
CA CYS A 66 -11.30 -3.40 8.07
C CYS A 66 -12.48 -4.34 7.87
N ARG A 67 -13.61 -4.00 8.46
CA ARG A 67 -14.80 -4.84 8.40
C ARG A 67 -15.25 -5.09 6.95
N ALA A 68 -15.22 -4.05 6.13
CA ALA A 68 -15.64 -4.14 4.74
C ALA A 68 -14.71 -5.03 3.92
N LEU A 69 -13.52 -5.33 4.42
CA LEU A 69 -12.55 -6.22 3.79
C LEU A 69 -12.46 -7.56 4.52
N ASN A 70 -13.56 -7.98 5.13
CA ASN A 70 -13.65 -9.24 5.88
C ASN A 70 -12.66 -9.32 7.04
N GLY A 71 -12.37 -8.19 7.67
CA GLY A 71 -11.45 -8.13 8.78
C GLY A 71 -9.99 -8.08 8.40
N ALA A 72 -9.69 -8.04 7.10
CA ALA A 72 -8.29 -7.94 6.65
C ALA A 72 -7.74 -6.55 6.92
N ILE A 73 -6.44 -6.50 7.15
CA ILE A 73 -5.72 -5.24 7.26
C ILE A 73 -5.42 -4.77 5.83
N PRO A 74 -5.87 -3.56 5.44
CA PRO A 74 -5.71 -3.11 4.05
C PRO A 74 -4.28 -3.21 3.54
N MET A 75 -3.30 -2.83 4.37
CA MET A 75 -1.89 -2.89 3.96
C MET A 75 -1.48 -4.31 3.56
N ASP A 76 -1.98 -5.32 4.25
CA ASP A 76 -1.63 -6.71 3.97
C ASP A 76 -2.17 -7.17 2.61
N LEU A 77 -3.24 -6.56 2.13
CA LEU A 77 -3.82 -6.92 0.84
C LEU A 77 -3.01 -6.36 -0.34
N LEU A 78 -2.11 -5.42 -0.09
CA LEU A 78 -1.35 -4.77 -1.15
C LEU A 78 -0.23 -5.64 -1.73
N VAL A 79 -0.06 -6.85 -1.22
CA VAL A 79 0.91 -7.80 -1.76
C VAL A 79 0.46 -8.36 -3.12
N SER A 80 -0.82 -8.21 -3.47
CA SER A 80 -1.33 -8.69 -4.75
C SER A 80 -2.14 -7.59 -5.46
N GLU A 81 -2.27 -7.72 -6.77
CA GLU A 81 -3.08 -6.79 -7.55
C GLU A 81 -4.55 -6.89 -7.18
N THR A 82 -5.04 -8.11 -6.99
CA THR A 82 -6.42 -8.32 -6.58
C THR A 82 -6.71 -7.69 -5.23
N GLY A 83 -5.79 -7.86 -4.26
CA GLY A 83 -5.95 -7.26 -2.94
C GLY A 83 -5.91 -5.76 -3.00
N ALA A 84 -5.01 -5.19 -3.80
CA ALA A 84 -4.92 -3.74 -3.97
C ALA A 84 -6.21 -3.18 -4.57
N HIS A 85 -6.81 -3.90 -5.52
CA HIS A 85 -8.06 -3.49 -6.12
C HIS A 85 -9.18 -3.43 -5.08
N LEU A 86 -9.24 -4.40 -4.18
CA LEU A 86 -10.22 -4.39 -3.10
C LEU A 86 -10.04 -3.17 -2.19
N VAL A 87 -8.81 -2.82 -1.89
CA VAL A 87 -8.52 -1.63 -1.08
C VAL A 87 -8.95 -0.36 -1.82
N GLU A 88 -8.65 -0.27 -3.11
CA GLU A 88 -9.07 0.86 -3.93
C GLU A 88 -10.59 1.03 -3.93
N GLU A 89 -11.31 -0.06 -4.10
CA GLU A 89 -12.77 -0.02 -4.10
C GLU A 89 -13.31 0.44 -2.77
N GLU A 90 -12.71 0.00 -1.68
CA GLU A 90 -13.12 0.42 -0.35
C GLU A 90 -12.86 1.91 -0.12
N LEU A 91 -11.71 2.40 -0.55
CA LEU A 91 -11.40 3.83 -0.46
C LEU A 91 -12.38 4.66 -1.29
N HIS A 92 -12.75 4.17 -2.45
CA HIS A 92 -13.78 4.81 -3.28
C HIS A 92 -15.11 4.88 -2.53
N ALA A 93 -15.52 3.79 -1.90
CA ALA A 93 -16.77 3.73 -1.17
C ALA A 93 -16.77 4.74 -0.02
N ILE A 94 -15.67 4.85 0.70
CA ILE A 94 -15.53 5.82 1.80
C ILE A 94 -15.60 7.24 1.24
N ASP A 95 -14.91 7.50 0.14
CA ASP A 95 -14.85 8.83 -0.48
C ASP A 95 -16.23 9.31 -0.92
N PHE A 96 -17.04 8.40 -1.45
CA PHE A 96 -18.39 8.74 -1.90
C PHE A 96 -19.45 8.65 -0.79
N GLY A 97 -19.04 8.40 0.46
CA GLY A 97 -19.96 8.39 1.57
C GLY A 97 -20.93 7.21 1.60
N VAL A 98 -20.53 6.08 1.02
CA VAL A 98 -21.40 4.90 0.95
C VAL A 98 -21.81 4.39 2.34
N TYR A 99 -20.99 4.69 3.35
CA TYR A 99 -21.22 4.23 4.72
C TYR A 99 -21.74 5.31 5.65
N SER A 100 -22.07 6.45 5.12
CA SER A 100 -22.58 7.55 5.96
C SER A 100 -24.08 7.45 6.19
#